data_d7ba34a50a092f2faa87973549c5f7d6
#
_entry.id   d7ba34a50a092f2faa87973549c5f7d6
#
_cell.length_a   1.000
_cell.length_b   1.000
_cell.length_c   1.000
_cell.angle_alpha   90.00
_cell.angle_beta   90.00
_cell.angle_gamma   90.00
#
_symmetry.space_group_name_H-M   'P 1'
#
loop_
_entity.id
_entity.type
_entity.pdbx_description
1 polymer ?
#
loop_
_entity_poly.entity_id
_entity_poly.type
_entity_poly.pdbx_seq_one_letter_code
_entity_poly.pdbx_strand_id
1 'polypeptide(L)'
;ATKRIRFIDAAMTRTPKEAEQGKLNLILGGDKADIQEVMDLLNCFADKITFAGPVGAGHGLKLIHNYVSLGFAAILSEAAAAARTEAIDTQTLIDVLEAGGGKSVVLERFRPYLQKGDISGLRFSLANAAKDIGYFNIANQSSHMASALHTLYKNAASDIGEAETILKLIDQLAARKSGQT
;
A
#
# COMPACT_ATOMS: atom_id res chain seq x y z
N ALA A 1 -0.65 -18.54 -38.97
CA ALA A 1 -0.66 -19.45 -37.81
C ALA A 1 -0.67 -18.61 -36.54
N THR A 2 -1.76 -18.65 -35.77
CA THR A 2 -1.86 -18.03 -34.45
C THR A 2 -0.90 -18.75 -33.49
N LYS A 3 0.12 -18.05 -33.00
CA LYS A 3 1.02 -18.58 -31.99
C LYS A 3 0.21 -18.82 -30.71
N ARG A 4 0.18 -20.05 -30.21
CA ARG A 4 -0.38 -20.35 -28.89
C ARG A 4 0.64 -19.89 -27.84
N ILE A 5 0.45 -18.68 -27.31
CA ILE A 5 1.26 -18.12 -26.21
C ILE A 5 0.52 -18.42 -24.91
N ARG A 6 1.23 -19.07 -23.98
CA ARG A 6 0.77 -19.22 -22.59
C ARG A 6 1.16 -17.97 -21.81
N PHE A 7 0.29 -17.48 -20.98
CA PHE A 7 0.49 -16.25 -20.22
C PHE A 7 0.17 -16.46 -18.75
N ILE A 8 1.07 -15.98 -17.89
CA ILE A 8 0.93 -15.98 -16.44
C ILE A 8 1.21 -14.56 -15.98
N ASP A 9 0.34 -13.99 -15.15
CA ASP A 9 0.64 -12.77 -14.43
C ASP A 9 1.17 -13.07 -13.03
N ALA A 10 2.25 -12.39 -12.62
CA ALA A 10 2.94 -12.61 -11.36
C ALA A 10 3.18 -11.27 -10.66
N ALA A 11 2.18 -10.78 -9.95
CA ALA A 11 2.31 -9.55 -9.20
C ALA A 11 3.14 -9.76 -7.93
N MET A 12 4.03 -8.80 -7.62
CA MET A 12 4.92 -8.88 -6.47
C MET A 12 4.41 -8.03 -5.31
N THR A 13 4.63 -8.49 -4.09
CA THR A 13 4.54 -7.72 -2.86
C THR A 13 5.85 -7.84 -2.07
N ARG A 14 6.03 -7.09 -1.00
CA ARG A 14 7.27 -6.81 -0.25
C ARG A 14 8.11 -5.68 -0.88
N THR A 15 9.30 -5.45 -0.38
CA THR A 15 10.16 -4.30 -0.68
C THR A 15 11.39 -4.73 -1.50
N PRO A 16 12.17 -3.78 -2.06
CA PRO A 16 13.42 -4.10 -2.75
C PRO A 16 14.41 -4.93 -1.91
N LYS A 17 14.42 -4.74 -0.59
CA LYS A 17 15.29 -5.49 0.32
C LYS A 17 15.00 -7.00 0.29
N GLU A 18 13.73 -7.38 0.33
CA GLU A 18 13.33 -8.78 0.22
C GLU A 18 13.54 -9.32 -1.20
N ALA A 19 13.42 -8.46 -2.23
CA ALA A 19 13.72 -8.85 -3.61
C ALA A 19 15.19 -9.27 -3.78
N GLU A 20 16.13 -8.48 -3.23
CA GLU A 20 17.56 -8.78 -3.24
C GLU A 20 17.91 -10.09 -2.52
N GLN A 21 17.08 -10.49 -1.55
CA GLN A 21 17.24 -11.71 -0.77
C GLN A 21 16.52 -12.93 -1.39
N GLY A 22 15.87 -12.78 -2.53
CA GLY A 22 15.06 -13.84 -3.12
C GLY A 22 13.81 -14.19 -2.30
N LYS A 23 13.26 -13.23 -1.55
CA LYS A 23 12.14 -13.42 -0.61
C LYS A 23 10.89 -12.62 -0.96
N LEU A 24 10.58 -12.53 -2.24
CA LEU A 24 9.35 -11.89 -2.70
C LEU A 24 8.11 -12.73 -2.33
N ASN A 25 6.99 -12.07 -2.16
CA ASN A 25 5.69 -12.73 -2.25
C ASN A 25 5.14 -12.53 -3.66
N LEU A 26 4.75 -13.61 -4.32
CA LEU A 26 4.12 -13.58 -5.64
C LEU A 26 2.63 -13.90 -5.53
N ILE A 27 1.85 -13.18 -6.32
CA ILE A 27 0.41 -13.41 -6.50
C ILE A 27 0.21 -13.75 -7.97
N LEU A 28 -0.14 -15.00 -8.24
CA LEU A 28 -0.18 -15.55 -9.60
C LEU A 28 -1.59 -15.64 -10.14
N GLY A 29 -1.77 -15.21 -11.38
CA GLY A 29 -2.94 -15.48 -12.20
C GLY A 29 -2.55 -16.24 -13.46
N GLY A 30 -3.35 -17.26 -13.85
CA GLY A 30 -3.06 -18.05 -15.02
C GLY A 30 -3.66 -19.45 -14.96
N ASP A 31 -3.33 -20.26 -15.96
CA ASP A 31 -3.65 -21.70 -15.92
C ASP A 31 -2.73 -22.41 -14.90
N LYS A 32 -3.30 -23.30 -14.10
CA LYS A 32 -2.55 -24.00 -13.05
C LYS A 32 -1.45 -24.91 -13.60
N ALA A 33 -1.67 -25.54 -14.75
CA ALA A 33 -0.67 -26.42 -15.38
C ALA A 33 0.51 -25.59 -15.87
N ASP A 34 0.25 -24.42 -16.49
CA ASP A 34 1.29 -23.51 -16.95
C ASP A 34 2.11 -22.95 -15.79
N ILE A 35 1.44 -22.59 -14.69
CA ILE A 35 2.11 -22.12 -13.47
C ILE A 35 3.01 -23.22 -12.87
N GLN A 36 2.54 -24.46 -12.86
CA GLN A 36 3.31 -25.58 -12.32
C GLN A 36 4.61 -25.83 -13.08
N GLU A 37 4.61 -25.63 -14.41
CA GLU A 37 5.82 -25.78 -15.22
C GLU A 37 6.92 -24.77 -14.90
N VAL A 38 6.57 -23.59 -14.38
CA VAL A 38 7.54 -22.54 -14.03
C VAL A 38 7.75 -22.41 -12.53
N MET A 39 7.15 -23.28 -11.72
CA MET A 39 7.18 -23.18 -10.26
C MET A 39 8.61 -23.22 -9.69
N ASP A 40 9.46 -24.09 -10.20
CA ASP A 40 10.85 -24.19 -9.74
C ASP A 40 11.62 -22.89 -9.98
N LEU A 41 11.37 -22.23 -11.13
CA LEU A 41 11.94 -20.92 -11.43
C LEU A 41 11.42 -19.85 -10.46
N LEU A 42 10.12 -19.82 -10.19
CA LEU A 42 9.51 -18.85 -9.28
C LEU A 42 10.01 -19.02 -7.84
N ASN A 43 10.23 -20.24 -7.40
CA ASN A 43 10.77 -20.55 -6.06
C ASN A 43 12.22 -20.06 -5.87
N CYS A 44 12.97 -19.77 -6.95
CA CYS A 44 14.32 -19.25 -6.82
C CYS A 44 14.36 -17.82 -6.21
N PHE A 45 13.27 -17.06 -6.30
CA PHE A 45 13.23 -15.65 -5.85
C PHE A 45 11.97 -15.29 -5.06
N ALA A 46 11.14 -16.27 -4.74
CA ALA A 46 9.91 -16.07 -3.98
C ALA A 46 9.91 -16.92 -2.70
N ASP A 47 9.51 -16.29 -1.60
CA ASP A 47 9.31 -16.93 -0.29
C ASP A 47 7.88 -17.48 -0.15
N LYS A 48 6.93 -16.75 -0.74
CA LYS A 48 5.52 -17.13 -0.73
C LYS A 48 4.89 -16.95 -2.11
N ILE A 49 4.26 -18.00 -2.61
CA ILE A 49 3.52 -17.98 -3.88
C ILE A 49 2.05 -18.24 -3.59
N THR A 50 1.18 -17.34 -4.06
CA THR A 50 -0.27 -17.43 -3.88
C THR A 50 -0.94 -17.47 -5.24
N PHE A 51 -1.73 -18.50 -5.51
CA PHE A 51 -2.57 -18.58 -6.70
C PHE A 51 -3.87 -17.78 -6.49
N ALA A 52 -4.10 -16.79 -7.34
CA ALA A 52 -5.24 -15.88 -7.25
C ALA A 52 -6.42 -16.26 -8.15
N GLY A 53 -6.17 -16.99 -9.24
CA GLY A 53 -7.23 -17.35 -10.21
C GLY A 53 -6.77 -17.31 -11.66
N PRO A 54 -7.69 -17.04 -12.62
CA PRO A 54 -7.34 -16.95 -14.04
C PRO A 54 -6.36 -15.80 -14.33
N VAL A 55 -5.88 -15.71 -15.57
CA VAL A 55 -5.02 -14.61 -16.04
C VAL A 55 -5.61 -13.26 -15.65
N GLY A 56 -4.79 -12.39 -15.08
CA GLY A 56 -5.16 -11.07 -14.54
C GLY A 56 -5.55 -11.06 -13.07
N ALA A 57 -5.89 -12.21 -12.48
CA ALA A 57 -6.30 -12.28 -11.07
C ALA A 57 -5.15 -11.91 -10.10
N GLY A 58 -3.90 -12.21 -10.45
CA GLY A 58 -2.73 -11.83 -9.66
C GLY A 58 -2.58 -10.32 -9.53
N HIS A 59 -2.65 -9.61 -10.66
CA HIS A 59 -2.61 -8.15 -10.67
C HIS A 59 -3.86 -7.55 -10.01
N GLY A 60 -5.04 -8.10 -10.26
CA GLY A 60 -6.28 -7.66 -9.62
C GLY A 60 -6.19 -7.75 -8.09
N LEU A 61 -5.73 -8.88 -7.56
CA LEU A 61 -5.58 -9.07 -6.10
C LEU A 61 -4.51 -8.14 -5.51
N LYS A 62 -3.42 -7.87 -6.25
CA LYS A 62 -2.44 -6.86 -5.82
C LYS A 62 -3.05 -5.46 -5.70
N LEU A 63 -3.87 -5.03 -6.67
CA LEU A 63 -4.55 -3.73 -6.59
C LEU A 63 -5.51 -3.67 -5.40
N ILE A 64 -6.25 -4.74 -5.13
CA ILE A 64 -7.11 -4.84 -3.94
C ILE A 64 -6.28 -4.73 -2.65
N HIS A 65 -5.17 -5.48 -2.56
CA HIS A 65 -4.25 -5.40 -1.42
C HIS A 65 -3.74 -3.98 -1.19
N ASN A 66 -3.29 -3.30 -2.26
CA ASN A 66 -2.76 -1.94 -2.14
C ASN A 66 -3.88 -0.95 -1.78
N TYR A 67 -5.08 -1.11 -2.32
CA TYR A 67 -6.24 -0.30 -1.93
C TYR A 67 -6.53 -0.39 -0.43
N VAL A 68 -6.58 -1.60 0.13
CA VAL A 68 -6.79 -1.79 1.57
C VAL A 68 -5.64 -1.19 2.38
N SER A 69 -4.39 -1.48 2.03
CA SER A 69 -3.22 -1.01 2.78
C SER A 69 -3.05 0.52 2.73
N LEU A 70 -3.24 1.12 1.55
CA LEU A 70 -3.14 2.58 1.38
C LEU A 70 -4.37 3.29 1.94
N GLY A 71 -5.54 2.68 1.86
CA GLY A 71 -6.74 3.19 2.54
C GLY A 71 -6.55 3.25 4.05
N PHE A 72 -5.99 2.18 4.63
CA PHE A 72 -5.66 2.15 6.05
C PHE A 72 -4.61 3.21 6.42
N ALA A 73 -3.58 3.39 5.58
CA ALA A 73 -2.56 4.42 5.77
C ALA A 73 -3.15 5.84 5.74
N ALA A 74 -4.08 6.11 4.83
CA ALA A 74 -4.76 7.40 4.74
C ALA A 74 -5.60 7.70 5.99
N ILE A 75 -6.44 6.73 6.41
CA ILE A 75 -7.26 6.85 7.62
C ILE A 75 -6.38 7.05 8.87
N LEU A 76 -5.29 6.31 8.98
CA LEU A 76 -4.35 6.45 10.09
C LEU A 76 -3.65 7.81 10.09
N SER A 77 -3.33 8.35 8.89
CA SER A 77 -2.74 9.69 8.77
C SER A 77 -3.72 10.77 9.24
N GLU A 78 -4.99 10.68 8.85
CA GLU A 78 -6.03 11.61 9.30
C GLU A 78 -6.28 11.52 10.82
N ALA A 79 -6.31 10.29 11.37
CA ALA A 79 -6.45 10.05 12.79
C ALA A 79 -5.26 10.61 13.59
N ALA A 80 -4.03 10.37 13.13
CA ALA A 80 -2.83 10.91 13.77
C ALA A 80 -2.76 12.45 13.71
N ALA A 81 -3.15 13.05 12.58
CA ALA A 81 -3.25 14.49 12.44
C ALA A 81 -4.33 15.08 13.39
N ALA A 82 -5.47 14.41 13.53
CA ALA A 82 -6.51 14.80 14.46
C ALA A 82 -6.01 14.72 15.93
N ALA A 83 -5.36 13.63 16.31
CA ALA A 83 -4.81 13.45 17.64
C ALA A 83 -3.80 14.56 18.00
N ARG A 84 -2.94 14.97 17.04
CA ARG A 84 -2.02 16.10 17.24
C ARG A 84 -2.76 17.42 17.48
N THR A 85 -3.84 17.67 16.73
CA THR A 85 -4.66 18.89 16.87
C THR A 85 -5.36 18.92 18.23
N GLU A 86 -5.81 17.78 18.72
CA GLU A 86 -6.46 17.60 20.02
C GLU A 86 -5.47 17.47 21.19
N ALA A 87 -4.16 17.64 20.96
CA ALA A 87 -3.08 17.46 21.93
C ALA A 87 -3.09 16.07 22.62
N ILE A 88 -3.57 15.04 21.93
CA ILE A 88 -3.52 13.66 22.41
C ILE A 88 -2.10 13.13 22.29
N ASP A 89 -1.60 12.54 23.37
CA ASP A 89 -0.27 11.93 23.39
C ASP A 89 -0.14 10.81 22.36
N THR A 90 0.97 10.80 21.63
CA THR A 90 1.23 9.84 20.54
C THR A 90 1.24 8.39 21.04
N GLN A 91 1.83 8.13 22.21
CA GLN A 91 1.87 6.77 22.74
C GLN A 91 0.48 6.29 23.14
N THR A 92 -0.31 7.16 23.74
CA THR A 92 -1.72 6.88 24.08
C THR A 92 -2.55 6.56 22.84
N LEU A 93 -2.38 7.32 21.72
CA LEU A 93 -3.02 7.00 20.45
C LEU A 93 -2.64 5.60 19.96
N ILE A 94 -1.35 5.28 19.98
CA ILE A 94 -0.84 3.98 19.53
C ILE A 94 -1.43 2.85 20.37
N ASP A 95 -1.40 2.97 21.70
CA ASP A 95 -1.87 1.94 22.63
C ASP A 95 -3.37 1.65 22.44
N VAL A 96 -4.18 2.68 22.26
CA VAL A 96 -5.62 2.54 22.00
C VAL A 96 -5.88 1.86 20.65
N LEU A 97 -5.15 2.25 19.60
CA LEU A 97 -5.31 1.63 18.29
C LEU A 97 -4.86 0.16 18.28
N GLU A 98 -3.79 -0.18 19.00
CA GLU A 98 -3.31 -1.57 19.12
C GLU A 98 -4.25 -2.46 19.95
N ALA A 99 -4.89 -1.91 20.94
CA ALA A 99 -5.87 -2.63 21.76
C ALA A 99 -7.21 -2.87 21.04
N GLY A 100 -7.45 -2.17 19.92
CA GLY A 100 -8.71 -2.18 19.19
C GLY A 100 -8.60 -2.51 17.71
N GLY A 101 -9.58 -2.04 16.95
CA GLY A 101 -9.69 -2.27 15.50
C GLY A 101 -8.63 -1.56 14.65
N GLY A 102 -7.80 -0.71 15.24
CA GLY A 102 -6.69 -0.04 14.58
C GLY A 102 -5.42 -0.89 14.44
N LYS A 103 -5.35 -2.05 15.11
CA LYS A 103 -4.18 -2.94 15.04
C LYS A 103 -3.94 -3.43 13.62
N SER A 104 -2.76 -3.14 13.08
CA SER A 104 -2.41 -3.51 11.70
C SER A 104 -0.91 -3.42 11.46
N VAL A 105 -0.43 -4.11 10.43
CA VAL A 105 0.94 -3.95 9.91
C VAL A 105 1.21 -2.50 9.48
N VAL A 106 0.20 -1.77 9.03
CA VAL A 106 0.33 -0.36 8.67
C VAL A 106 0.65 0.47 9.91
N LEU A 107 -0.07 0.27 11.03
CA LEU A 107 0.22 0.96 12.29
C LEU A 107 1.65 0.67 12.78
N GLU A 108 2.10 -0.60 12.71
CA GLU A 108 3.48 -0.97 13.07
C GLU A 108 4.51 -0.20 12.24
N ARG A 109 4.28 -0.05 10.93
CA ARG A 109 5.15 0.71 10.02
C ARG A 109 5.09 2.22 10.24
N PHE A 110 3.97 2.74 10.71
CA PHE A 110 3.80 4.15 11.06
C PHE A 110 4.45 4.52 12.39
N ARG A 111 4.56 3.58 13.33
CA ARG A 111 5.08 3.80 14.69
C ARG A 111 6.40 4.59 14.75
N PRO A 112 7.47 4.23 14.01
CA PRO A 112 8.72 5.00 14.05
C PRO A 112 8.52 6.46 13.68
N TYR A 113 7.66 6.73 12.70
CA TYR A 113 7.35 8.09 12.28
C TYR A 113 6.52 8.86 13.30
N LEU A 114 5.49 8.23 13.84
CA LEU A 114 4.64 8.82 14.86
C LEU A 114 5.42 9.24 16.10
N GLN A 115 6.36 8.39 16.55
CA GLN A 115 7.15 8.61 17.77
C GLN A 115 8.37 9.51 17.58
N LYS A 116 9.05 9.44 16.42
CA LYS A 116 10.38 10.03 16.22
C LYS A 116 10.57 10.73 14.89
N GLY A 117 9.56 10.79 14.02
CA GLY A 117 9.70 11.31 12.65
C GLY A 117 10.54 10.41 11.72
N ASP A 118 10.81 9.16 12.11
CA ASP A 118 11.63 8.24 11.32
C ASP A 118 10.82 7.59 10.18
N ILE A 119 11.22 7.88 8.94
CA ILE A 119 10.57 7.39 7.72
C ILE A 119 10.97 5.96 7.34
N SER A 120 11.89 5.32 8.07
CA SER A 120 12.43 4.00 7.71
C SER A 120 11.40 2.88 7.70
N GLY A 121 10.33 3.02 8.49
CA GLY A 121 9.26 2.02 8.61
C GLY A 121 8.41 1.86 7.35
N LEU A 122 8.28 2.93 6.54
CA LEU A 122 7.48 2.90 5.31
C LEU A 122 7.98 3.90 4.27
N ARG A 123 8.84 3.42 3.35
CA ARG A 123 9.39 4.21 2.24
C ARG A 123 8.54 4.10 0.98
N PHE A 124 7.24 4.30 1.08
CA PHE A 124 6.33 4.27 -0.06
C PHE A 124 5.96 5.69 -0.45
N SER A 125 6.25 6.07 -1.71
CA SER A 125 6.07 7.45 -2.16
C SER A 125 4.61 7.82 -2.43
N LEU A 126 4.29 9.09 -2.31
CA LEU A 126 2.97 9.66 -2.63
C LEU A 126 2.60 9.42 -4.10
N ALA A 127 3.57 9.56 -5.04
CA ALA A 127 3.33 9.25 -6.45
C ALA A 127 2.90 7.79 -6.66
N ASN A 128 3.57 6.84 -6.01
CA ASN A 128 3.20 5.42 -6.09
C ASN A 128 1.83 5.15 -5.46
N ALA A 129 1.50 5.81 -4.36
CA ALA A 129 0.19 5.69 -3.74
C ALA A 129 -0.93 6.22 -4.65
N ALA A 130 -0.75 7.41 -5.21
CA ALA A 130 -1.70 7.99 -6.16
C ALA A 130 -1.88 7.11 -7.40
N LYS A 131 -0.78 6.59 -7.96
CA LYS A 131 -0.80 5.69 -9.12
C LYS A 131 -1.56 4.38 -8.81
N ASP A 132 -1.23 3.70 -7.72
CA ASP A 132 -1.81 2.40 -7.40
C ASP A 132 -3.30 2.50 -7.03
N ILE A 133 -3.69 3.52 -6.27
CA ILE A 133 -5.11 3.83 -6.02
C ILE A 133 -5.81 4.27 -7.31
N GLY A 134 -5.13 5.02 -8.18
CA GLY A 134 -5.66 5.40 -9.50
C GLY A 134 -6.02 4.20 -10.36
N TYR A 135 -5.16 3.19 -10.43
CA TYR A 135 -5.46 1.93 -11.14
C TYR A 135 -6.66 1.18 -10.54
N PHE A 136 -6.73 1.10 -9.20
CA PHE A 136 -7.88 0.50 -8.54
C PHE A 136 -9.17 1.27 -8.83
N ASN A 137 -9.13 2.60 -8.79
CA ASN A 137 -10.26 3.48 -9.05
C ASN A 137 -10.78 3.34 -10.50
N ILE A 138 -9.88 3.22 -11.49
CA ILE A 138 -10.25 2.97 -12.88
C ILE A 138 -10.97 1.62 -13.03
N ALA A 139 -10.46 0.58 -12.37
CA ALA A 139 -11.07 -0.76 -12.41
C ALA A 139 -12.40 -0.84 -11.65
N ASN A 140 -12.67 0.07 -10.69
CA ASN A 140 -13.82 0.05 -9.79
C ASN A 140 -14.50 1.43 -9.71
N GLN A 141 -14.94 1.95 -10.84
CA GLN A 141 -15.45 3.32 -11.01
C GLN A 141 -16.64 3.72 -10.10
N SER A 142 -17.36 2.75 -9.56
CA SER A 142 -18.45 2.98 -8.59
C SER A 142 -17.98 3.12 -7.13
N SER A 143 -16.68 2.97 -6.85
CA SER A 143 -16.14 3.04 -5.50
C SER A 143 -15.90 4.49 -5.06
N HIS A 144 -16.79 5.03 -4.24
CA HIS A 144 -16.63 6.37 -3.65
C HIS A 144 -15.33 6.49 -2.82
N MET A 145 -14.99 5.46 -2.05
CA MET A 145 -13.77 5.45 -1.22
C MET A 145 -12.50 5.46 -2.07
N ALA A 146 -12.46 4.70 -3.17
CA ALA A 146 -11.30 4.71 -4.07
C ALA A 146 -11.10 6.08 -4.72
N SER A 147 -12.18 6.74 -5.12
CA SER A 147 -12.13 8.10 -5.69
C SER A 147 -11.61 9.13 -4.67
N ALA A 148 -12.10 9.07 -3.43
CA ALA A 148 -11.64 9.95 -2.35
C ALA A 148 -10.16 9.73 -2.03
N LEU A 149 -9.72 8.48 -1.91
CA LEU A 149 -8.32 8.13 -1.66
C LEU A 149 -7.40 8.56 -2.81
N HIS A 150 -7.82 8.35 -4.05
CA HIS A 150 -7.06 8.80 -5.22
C HIS A 150 -6.85 10.32 -5.19
N THR A 151 -7.92 11.08 -4.93
CA THR A 151 -7.85 12.54 -4.80
C THR A 151 -6.92 12.97 -3.68
N LEU A 152 -7.02 12.33 -2.51
CA LEU A 152 -6.17 12.62 -1.36
C LEU A 152 -4.68 12.47 -1.69
N TYR A 153 -4.28 11.29 -2.22
CA TYR A 153 -2.87 11.03 -2.54
C TYR A 153 -2.35 11.88 -3.69
N LYS A 154 -3.19 12.14 -4.71
CA LYS A 154 -2.82 13.01 -5.83
C LYS A 154 -2.57 14.45 -5.36
N ASN A 155 -3.44 14.98 -4.53
CA ASN A 155 -3.27 16.32 -3.97
C ASN A 155 -2.04 16.39 -3.06
N ALA A 156 -1.84 15.40 -2.19
CA ALA A 156 -0.64 15.36 -1.35
C ALA A 156 0.64 15.29 -2.18
N ALA A 157 0.69 14.49 -3.23
CA ALA A 157 1.85 14.42 -4.13
C ALA A 157 2.13 15.77 -4.81
N SER A 158 1.08 16.50 -5.20
CA SER A 158 1.21 17.85 -5.78
C SER A 158 1.71 18.88 -4.77
N ASP A 159 1.22 18.82 -3.52
CA ASP A 159 1.45 19.88 -2.52
C ASP A 159 2.81 19.74 -1.82
N ILE A 160 3.22 18.52 -1.47
CA ILE A 160 4.43 18.27 -0.68
C ILE A 160 5.51 17.49 -1.43
N GLY A 161 5.24 17.02 -2.65
CA GLY A 161 6.21 16.38 -3.53
C GLY A 161 5.95 14.90 -3.80
N GLU A 162 6.08 14.51 -5.06
CA GLU A 162 5.82 13.16 -5.55
C GLU A 162 6.71 12.08 -4.92
N ALA A 163 7.98 12.42 -4.64
CA ALA A 163 8.96 11.50 -4.07
C ALA A 163 8.82 11.32 -2.56
N GLU A 164 8.05 12.21 -1.89
CA GLU A 164 7.86 12.13 -0.45
C GLU A 164 7.12 10.87 -0.03
N THR A 165 7.46 10.37 1.16
CA THR A 165 6.77 9.20 1.74
C THR A 165 5.34 9.55 2.15
N ILE A 166 4.43 8.57 2.02
CA ILE A 166 3.04 8.72 2.47
C ILE A 166 2.91 9.06 3.97
N LEU A 167 3.96 8.83 4.78
CA LEU A 167 4.00 9.22 6.20
C LEU A 167 3.88 10.74 6.38
N LYS A 168 4.40 11.53 5.43
CA LYS A 168 4.32 13.00 5.44
C LYS A 168 2.90 13.55 5.29
N LEU A 169 1.96 12.72 4.88
CA LEU A 169 0.55 13.08 4.84
C LEU A 169 0.02 13.50 6.23
N ILE A 170 0.56 12.92 7.30
CA ILE A 170 0.22 13.29 8.68
C ILE A 170 0.51 14.77 8.96
N ASP A 171 1.71 15.23 8.59
CA ASP A 171 2.15 16.61 8.83
C ASP A 171 1.34 17.60 7.99
N GLN A 172 1.11 17.26 6.71
CA GLN A 172 0.28 18.08 5.81
C GLN A 172 -1.15 18.25 6.34
N LEU A 173 -1.76 17.16 6.80
CA LEU A 173 -3.14 17.19 7.32
C LEU A 173 -3.23 17.93 8.65
N ALA A 174 -2.22 17.80 9.53
CA ALA A 174 -2.16 18.55 10.78
C ALA A 174 -1.99 20.06 10.54
N ALA A 175 -1.13 20.46 9.59
CA ALA A 175 -0.93 21.86 9.22
C ALA A 175 -2.21 22.52 8.69
N ARG A 176 -2.96 21.83 7.82
CA ARG A 176 -4.25 22.32 7.29
C ARG A 176 -5.30 22.54 8.40
N LYS A 177 -5.34 21.69 9.42
CA LYS A 177 -6.27 21.84 10.56
C LYS A 177 -5.89 23.00 11.47
N SER A 178 -4.61 23.33 11.61
CA SER A 178 -4.13 24.45 12.44
C SER A 178 -4.20 25.81 11.72
N GLY A 179 -4.69 25.87 10.48
CA GLY A 179 -4.80 27.13 9.72
C GLY A 179 -3.45 27.70 9.25
N GLN A 180 -2.41 26.88 9.19
CA GLN A 180 -1.05 27.24 8.75
C GLN A 180 -0.80 26.92 7.26
N THR A 181 -1.79 27.07 6.42
CA THR A 181 -1.64 26.99 4.95
C THR A 181 -1.78 28.33 4.32
#